data_d381b5d8f5470aac3ca51785233ca7fb
#
_entry.id   d381b5d8f5470aac3ca51785233ca7fb
#
_cell.length_a   1.000
_cell.length_b   1.000
_cell.length_c   1.000
_cell.angle_alpha   90.00
_cell.angle_beta   90.00
_cell.angle_gamma   90.00
#
_symmetry.space_group_name_H-M   'P 1'
#
loop_
_entity.id
_entity.type
_entity.pdbx_description
1 polymer ?
#
loop_
_entity_poly.entity_id
_entity_poly.type
_entity_poly.pdbx_seq_one_letter_code
_entity_poly.pdbx_strand_id
1 'polypeptide(L)'
;MGKYSGWKKRWSYLDDYKKGMNGQYVYYGTYCNFVGTGAEFRKYKAILGVSDLILLVLFILGGLMDAGRIWNTWYVVIPFALEAVSIFLLLWKTLTLITEKNPIKTYIYKKSVPWFKPVAWAIGITAGISLIMTFFCMMTNSEYVKVNGCIFYMLIKALMIACVIVYLKIISRYKFNPDTAEEAREA
;
A
#
# COMPACT_ATOMS: atom_id res chain seq x y z
N MET A 1 -5.06 4.10 -38.42
CA MET A 1 -6.08 3.38 -37.60
C MET A 1 -5.38 2.72 -36.43
N GLY A 2 -5.33 3.29 -35.19
CA GLY A 2 -4.51 2.71 -34.11
C GLY A 2 -4.59 3.41 -32.75
N LYS A 3 -5.34 4.50 -32.57
CA LYS A 3 -5.33 5.28 -31.30
C LYS A 3 -6.45 4.96 -30.29
N TYR A 4 -7.42 4.11 -30.62
CA TYR A 4 -8.58 3.84 -29.74
C TYR A 4 -8.46 2.58 -28.87
N SER A 5 -7.37 1.82 -28.94
CA SER A 5 -7.25 0.54 -28.20
C SER A 5 -6.96 0.71 -26.72
N GLY A 6 -6.35 1.81 -26.29
CA GLY A 6 -5.95 2.03 -24.89
C GLY A 6 -7.12 2.34 -23.95
N TRP A 7 -8.13 3.04 -24.43
CA TRP A 7 -9.31 3.41 -23.62
C TRP A 7 -10.25 2.23 -23.37
N LYS A 8 -10.46 1.35 -24.33
CA LYS A 8 -11.25 0.12 -24.17
C LYS A 8 -10.68 -0.81 -23.09
N LYS A 9 -9.37 -0.90 -22.94
CA LYS A 9 -8.72 -1.75 -21.95
C LYS A 9 -8.91 -1.25 -20.50
N ARG A 10 -9.10 0.06 -20.30
CA ARG A 10 -9.21 0.68 -18.98
C ARG A 10 -10.57 0.44 -18.31
N TRP A 11 -11.63 0.25 -19.07
CA TRP A 11 -13.02 0.11 -18.63
C TRP A 11 -13.59 -1.29 -18.92
N SER A 12 -12.77 -2.24 -19.37
CA SER A 12 -13.20 -3.61 -19.72
C SER A 12 -13.87 -4.36 -18.56
N TYR A 13 -13.59 -3.96 -17.29
CA TYR A 13 -14.25 -4.56 -16.13
C TYR A 13 -15.74 -4.16 -16.01
N LEU A 14 -16.19 -3.10 -16.69
CA LEU A 14 -17.60 -2.72 -16.75
C LEU A 14 -18.42 -3.66 -17.64
N ASP A 15 -17.76 -4.31 -18.61
CA ASP A 15 -18.39 -5.30 -19.48
C ASP A 15 -18.76 -6.57 -18.71
N ASP A 16 -18.13 -6.78 -17.52
CA ASP A 16 -18.44 -7.87 -16.60
C ASP A 16 -19.73 -7.64 -15.77
N TYR A 17 -20.30 -6.43 -15.83
CA TYR A 17 -21.56 -6.12 -15.15
C TYR A 17 -22.72 -6.16 -16.14
N LYS A 18 -23.72 -7.02 -15.86
CA LYS A 18 -24.97 -7.10 -16.65
C LYS A 18 -26.15 -6.64 -15.80
N LYS A 19 -27.11 -6.00 -16.45
CA LYS A 19 -28.35 -5.59 -15.81
C LYS A 19 -29.22 -6.82 -15.57
N GLY A 20 -29.47 -7.16 -14.30
CA GLY A 20 -30.34 -8.24 -13.92
C GLY A 20 -31.85 -7.90 -14.13
N MET A 21 -32.72 -8.89 -13.98
CA MET A 21 -34.17 -8.72 -14.14
C MET A 21 -34.76 -7.66 -13.22
N ASN A 22 -34.18 -7.45 -12.04
CA ASN A 22 -34.59 -6.44 -11.05
C ASN A 22 -34.00 -5.05 -11.30
N GLY A 23 -33.38 -4.79 -12.47
CA GLY A 23 -32.76 -3.52 -12.80
C GLY A 23 -31.45 -3.25 -12.13
N GLN A 24 -30.98 -4.12 -11.24
CA GLN A 24 -29.67 -4.00 -10.58
C GLN A 24 -28.55 -4.60 -11.44
N TYR A 25 -27.35 -3.99 -11.37
CA TYR A 25 -26.17 -4.52 -12.06
C TYR A 25 -25.56 -5.65 -11.25
N VAL A 26 -25.47 -6.83 -11.86
CA VAL A 26 -24.85 -8.03 -11.28
C VAL A 26 -23.51 -8.28 -11.96
N TYR A 27 -22.49 -8.64 -11.17
CA TYR A 27 -21.18 -8.97 -11.68
C TYR A 27 -21.15 -10.42 -12.20
N TYR A 28 -20.78 -10.58 -13.46
CA TYR A 28 -20.64 -11.87 -14.16
C TYR A 28 -19.20 -12.23 -14.50
N GLY A 29 -18.23 -11.40 -14.06
CA GLY A 29 -16.81 -11.65 -14.29
C GLY A 29 -16.27 -12.78 -13.42
N THR A 30 -14.99 -13.09 -13.60
CA THR A 30 -14.28 -14.11 -12.83
C THR A 30 -13.99 -13.65 -11.41
N TYR A 31 -13.87 -14.62 -10.49
CA TYR A 31 -13.50 -14.39 -9.09
C TYR A 31 -12.16 -15.03 -8.78
N CYS A 32 -11.44 -14.47 -7.83
CA CYS A 32 -10.23 -15.04 -7.25
C CYS A 32 -10.53 -15.52 -5.83
N ASN A 33 -10.24 -16.77 -5.55
CA ASN A 33 -10.38 -17.34 -4.22
C ASN A 33 -9.10 -17.14 -3.42
N PHE A 34 -9.27 -16.75 -2.17
CA PHE A 34 -8.19 -16.76 -1.19
C PHE A 34 -7.90 -18.21 -0.80
N VAL A 35 -6.62 -18.59 -0.83
CA VAL A 35 -6.18 -19.95 -0.44
C VAL A 35 -6.16 -20.05 1.08
N GLY A 36 -7.30 -20.44 1.67
CA GLY A 36 -7.48 -20.56 3.10
C GLY A 36 -8.95 -20.37 3.53
N THR A 37 -9.18 -20.43 4.82
CA THR A 37 -10.52 -20.27 5.38
C THR A 37 -11.00 -18.80 5.33
N GLY A 38 -12.31 -18.60 5.37
CA GLY A 38 -12.88 -17.24 5.46
C GLY A 38 -12.45 -16.48 6.73
N ALA A 39 -12.11 -17.20 7.81
CA ALA A 39 -11.57 -16.63 9.04
C ALA A 39 -10.13 -16.13 8.82
N GLU A 40 -9.29 -16.88 8.11
CA GLU A 40 -7.94 -16.48 7.76
C GLU A 40 -7.93 -15.26 6.83
N PHE A 41 -8.86 -15.22 5.88
CA PHE A 41 -9.01 -14.04 5.02
C PHE A 41 -9.37 -12.78 5.81
N ARG A 42 -10.28 -12.88 6.78
CA ARG A 42 -10.61 -11.74 7.67
C ARG A 42 -9.40 -11.31 8.50
N LYS A 43 -8.66 -12.28 9.06
CA LYS A 43 -7.42 -12.03 9.80
C LYS A 43 -6.37 -11.35 8.93
N TYR A 44 -6.18 -11.81 7.70
CA TYR A 44 -5.27 -11.19 6.74
C TYR A 44 -5.60 -9.72 6.47
N LYS A 45 -6.87 -9.42 6.19
CA LYS A 45 -7.32 -8.02 5.99
C LYS A 45 -7.10 -7.15 7.22
N ALA A 46 -7.40 -7.67 8.40
CA ALA A 46 -7.19 -6.95 9.65
C ALA A 46 -5.70 -6.64 9.89
N ILE A 47 -4.82 -7.61 9.66
CA ILE A 47 -3.37 -7.43 9.81
C ILE A 47 -2.85 -6.38 8.82
N LEU A 48 -3.29 -6.41 7.56
CA LEU A 48 -2.90 -5.39 6.58
C LEU A 48 -3.34 -3.99 7.03
N GLY A 49 -4.61 -3.85 7.42
CA GLY A 49 -5.14 -2.56 7.89
C GLY A 49 -4.43 -2.02 9.12
N VAL A 50 -4.13 -2.87 10.10
CA VAL A 50 -3.37 -2.47 11.30
C VAL A 50 -1.94 -2.08 10.93
N SER A 51 -1.29 -2.83 10.04
CA SER A 51 0.07 -2.50 9.59
C SER A 51 0.13 -1.16 8.87
N ASP A 52 -0.84 -0.87 8.01
CA ASP A 52 -0.93 0.41 7.30
C ASP A 52 -1.19 1.57 8.26
N LEU A 53 -2.02 1.35 9.27
CA LEU A 53 -2.27 2.35 10.31
C LEU A 53 -1.01 2.65 11.13
N ILE A 54 -0.23 1.62 11.49
CA ILE A 54 1.05 1.79 12.17
C ILE A 54 2.02 2.61 11.30
N LEU A 55 2.13 2.29 10.00
CA LEU A 55 2.98 3.05 9.08
C LEU A 55 2.55 4.52 8.97
N LEU A 56 1.24 4.78 8.92
CA LEU A 56 0.69 6.14 8.89
C LEU A 56 1.02 6.90 10.18
N VAL A 57 0.84 6.28 11.34
CA VAL A 57 1.15 6.89 12.65
C VAL A 57 2.64 7.21 12.75
N LEU A 58 3.51 6.28 12.38
CA LEU A 58 4.96 6.51 12.39
C LEU A 58 5.35 7.65 11.42
N PHE A 59 4.74 7.72 10.24
CA PHE A 59 4.95 8.81 9.30
C PHE A 59 4.57 10.18 9.89
N ILE A 60 3.38 10.27 10.52
CA ILE A 60 2.91 11.50 11.16
C ILE A 60 3.85 11.89 12.30
N LEU A 61 4.22 10.95 13.17
CA LEU A 61 5.17 11.20 14.26
C LEU A 61 6.51 11.71 13.72
N GLY A 62 7.02 11.12 12.63
CA GLY A 62 8.22 11.60 11.97
C GLY A 62 8.09 13.05 11.50
N GLY A 63 6.95 13.42 10.92
CA GLY A 63 6.69 14.78 10.46
C GLY A 63 6.53 15.82 11.58
N LEU A 64 6.12 15.39 12.77
CA LEU A 64 5.95 16.26 13.94
C LEU A 64 7.24 16.49 14.73
N MET A 65 8.34 15.77 14.42
CA MET A 65 9.59 15.94 15.13
C MET A 65 10.23 17.29 14.85
N ASP A 66 10.53 18.02 15.94
CA ASP A 66 11.26 19.29 15.86
C ASP A 66 12.77 19.01 15.67
N ALA A 67 13.15 18.77 14.44
CA ALA A 67 14.54 18.53 14.05
C ALA A 67 15.27 19.83 13.59
N GLY A 68 14.70 21.00 13.86
CA GLY A 68 15.25 22.29 13.47
C GLY A 68 15.11 22.54 11.96
N ARG A 69 16.15 23.10 11.33
CA ARG A 69 16.12 23.46 9.90
C ARG A 69 16.19 22.30 8.91
N ILE A 70 16.16 21.05 9.39
CA ILE A 70 16.17 19.87 8.51
C ILE A 70 15.03 19.88 7.47
N TRP A 71 13.90 20.46 7.83
CA TRP A 71 12.72 20.59 6.96
C TRP A 71 12.88 21.69 5.87
N ASN A 72 13.93 22.49 5.95
CA ASN A 72 14.27 23.46 4.90
C ASN A 72 15.24 22.88 3.86
N THR A 73 15.63 21.60 4.01
CA THR A 73 16.56 20.92 3.12
C THR A 73 15.82 20.04 2.13
N TRP A 74 15.88 20.38 0.84
CA TRP A 74 15.14 19.69 -0.22
C TRP A 74 15.42 18.19 -0.31
N TYR A 75 16.64 17.77 -0.04
CA TYR A 75 17.04 16.36 -0.09
C TYR A 75 16.47 15.52 1.08
N VAL A 76 15.91 16.15 2.11
CA VAL A 76 15.12 15.48 3.17
C VAL A 76 13.63 15.53 2.87
N VAL A 77 13.14 16.69 2.39
CA VAL A 77 11.71 16.91 2.13
C VAL A 77 11.21 16.07 0.96
N ILE A 78 12.00 15.93 -0.12
CA ILE A 78 11.56 15.14 -1.28
C ILE A 78 11.31 13.67 -0.94
N PRO A 79 12.24 12.91 -0.31
CA PRO A 79 11.97 11.55 0.11
C PRO A 79 10.78 11.43 1.06
N PHE A 80 10.62 12.38 1.99
CA PHE A 80 9.49 12.43 2.91
C PHE A 80 8.15 12.61 2.17
N ALA A 81 8.09 13.49 1.17
CA ALA A 81 6.90 13.68 0.35
C ALA A 81 6.55 12.42 -0.49
N LEU A 82 7.55 11.76 -1.07
CA LEU A 82 7.36 10.51 -1.82
C LEU A 82 6.87 9.38 -0.91
N GLU A 83 7.35 9.34 0.33
CA GLU A 83 6.89 8.41 1.36
C GLU A 83 5.41 8.64 1.70
N ALA A 84 4.98 9.90 1.87
CA ALA A 84 3.58 10.25 2.07
C ALA A 84 2.69 9.70 0.94
N VAL A 85 3.05 9.96 -0.31
CA VAL A 85 2.31 9.46 -1.48
C VAL A 85 2.22 7.95 -1.46
N SER A 86 3.32 7.27 -1.14
CA SER A 86 3.38 5.81 -1.11
C SER A 86 2.49 5.22 0.00
N ILE A 87 2.48 5.82 1.20
CA ILE A 87 1.61 5.40 2.31
C ILE A 87 0.13 5.59 1.95
N PHE A 88 -0.24 6.73 1.36
CA PHE A 88 -1.62 6.96 0.93
C PHE A 88 -2.06 6.00 -0.18
N LEU A 89 -1.18 5.66 -1.11
CA LEU A 89 -1.44 4.64 -2.12
C LEU A 89 -1.64 3.26 -1.49
N LEU A 90 -0.83 2.90 -0.50
CA LEU A 90 -0.96 1.63 0.21
C LEU A 90 -2.31 1.54 0.93
N LEU A 91 -2.65 2.55 1.72
CA LEU A 91 -3.94 2.67 2.41
C LEU A 91 -5.12 2.55 1.44
N TRP A 92 -5.08 3.27 0.32
CA TRP A 92 -6.12 3.18 -0.71
C TRP A 92 -6.33 1.75 -1.24
N LYS A 93 -5.22 1.05 -1.51
CA LYS A 93 -5.28 -0.35 -2.00
C LYS A 93 -5.81 -1.30 -0.93
N THR A 94 -5.39 -1.13 0.31
CA THR A 94 -5.84 -1.94 1.44
C THR A 94 -7.33 -1.71 1.72
N LEU A 95 -7.80 -0.47 1.73
CA LEU A 95 -9.21 -0.15 1.89
C LEU A 95 -10.07 -0.79 0.79
N THR A 96 -9.61 -0.74 -0.46
CA THR A 96 -10.30 -1.40 -1.58
C THR A 96 -10.41 -2.91 -1.36
N LEU A 97 -9.40 -3.56 -0.77
CA LEU A 97 -9.43 -5.00 -0.46
C LEU A 97 -10.31 -5.32 0.76
N ILE A 98 -10.28 -4.47 1.80
CA ILE A 98 -11.03 -4.68 3.05
C ILE A 98 -12.53 -4.71 2.80
N THR A 99 -13.03 -3.89 1.87
CA THR A 99 -14.46 -3.80 1.55
C THR A 99 -15.01 -5.04 0.83
N GLU A 100 -14.15 -5.86 0.23
CA GLU A 100 -14.56 -7.04 -0.53
C GLU A 100 -14.73 -8.27 0.35
N LYS A 101 -15.66 -9.16 -0.09
CA LYS A 101 -15.87 -10.49 0.52
C LYS A 101 -15.10 -11.55 -0.27
N ASN A 102 -14.85 -12.69 0.34
CA ASN A 102 -14.33 -13.87 -0.38
C ASN A 102 -15.53 -14.61 -1.02
N PRO A 103 -15.51 -14.94 -2.31
CA PRO A 103 -14.46 -14.71 -3.31
C PRO A 103 -14.36 -13.25 -3.77
N ILE A 104 -13.13 -12.81 -4.12
CA ILE A 104 -12.84 -11.45 -4.55
C ILE A 104 -13.03 -11.34 -6.07
N LYS A 105 -13.64 -10.26 -6.54
CA LYS A 105 -13.76 -9.96 -7.97
C LYS A 105 -12.36 -9.81 -8.59
N THR A 106 -12.10 -10.50 -9.71
CA THR A 106 -10.76 -10.54 -10.33
C THR A 106 -10.20 -9.16 -10.66
N TYR A 107 -11.04 -8.21 -11.06
CA TYR A 107 -10.57 -6.85 -11.35
C TYR A 107 -10.05 -6.13 -10.09
N ILE A 108 -10.65 -6.37 -8.91
CA ILE A 108 -10.19 -5.80 -7.63
C ILE A 108 -8.88 -6.46 -7.21
N TYR A 109 -8.77 -7.78 -7.36
CA TYR A 109 -7.51 -8.49 -7.15
C TYR A 109 -6.39 -7.87 -7.99
N LYS A 110 -6.56 -7.76 -9.31
CA LYS A 110 -5.57 -7.19 -10.23
C LYS A 110 -5.23 -5.73 -9.93
N LYS A 111 -6.18 -4.96 -9.40
CA LYS A 111 -6.01 -3.54 -9.08
C LYS A 111 -5.31 -3.30 -7.73
N SER A 112 -5.42 -4.22 -6.77
CA SER A 112 -4.96 -4.02 -5.38
C SER A 112 -3.79 -4.92 -5.02
N VAL A 113 -3.95 -6.24 -5.07
CA VAL A 113 -2.99 -7.20 -4.50
C VAL A 113 -1.58 -7.14 -5.11
N PRO A 114 -1.41 -7.05 -6.45
CA PRO A 114 -0.07 -6.95 -7.04
C PRO A 114 0.69 -5.68 -6.64
N TRP A 115 -0.03 -4.62 -6.24
CA TRP A 115 0.55 -3.34 -5.88
C TRP A 115 1.08 -3.26 -4.45
N PHE A 116 0.67 -4.16 -3.55
CA PHE A 116 1.15 -4.14 -2.16
C PHE A 116 2.67 -4.25 -2.06
N LYS A 117 3.28 -5.20 -2.78
CA LYS A 117 4.74 -5.39 -2.74
C LYS A 117 5.52 -4.17 -3.27
N PRO A 118 5.28 -3.67 -4.50
CA PRO A 118 6.05 -2.54 -5.01
C PRO A 118 5.84 -1.25 -4.21
N VAL A 119 4.62 -1.00 -3.71
CA VAL A 119 4.36 0.20 -2.87
C VAL A 119 5.05 0.07 -1.50
N ALA A 120 5.00 -1.11 -0.86
CA ALA A 120 5.73 -1.34 0.39
C ALA A 120 7.25 -1.18 0.20
N TRP A 121 7.82 -1.67 -0.90
CA TRP A 121 9.22 -1.43 -1.24
C TRP A 121 9.52 0.06 -1.44
N ALA A 122 8.64 0.81 -2.10
CA ALA A 122 8.80 2.25 -2.27
C ALA A 122 8.87 2.97 -0.92
N ILE A 123 7.99 2.61 0.05
CA ILE A 123 8.04 3.16 1.41
C ILE A 123 9.37 2.83 2.10
N GLY A 124 9.82 1.58 2.03
CA GLY A 124 11.08 1.17 2.64
C GLY A 124 12.31 1.89 2.06
N ILE A 125 12.35 2.05 0.73
CA ILE A 125 13.44 2.75 0.03
C ILE A 125 13.42 4.24 0.38
N THR A 126 12.27 4.90 0.33
CA THR A 126 12.17 6.35 0.65
C THR A 126 12.48 6.61 2.11
N ALA A 127 12.05 5.75 3.04
CA ALA A 127 12.42 5.82 4.45
C ALA A 127 13.94 5.65 4.66
N GLY A 128 14.57 4.71 3.94
CA GLY A 128 16.02 4.50 3.96
C GLY A 128 16.80 5.72 3.44
N ILE A 129 16.36 6.29 2.33
CA ILE A 129 16.93 7.53 1.78
C ILE A 129 16.77 8.68 2.78
N SER A 130 15.59 8.86 3.38
CA SER A 130 15.32 9.87 4.40
C SER A 130 16.27 9.73 5.59
N LEU A 131 16.53 8.51 6.05
CA LEU A 131 17.46 8.23 7.15
C LEU A 131 18.89 8.64 6.81
N ILE A 132 19.40 8.24 5.63
CA ILE A 132 20.75 8.57 5.18
C ILE A 132 20.91 10.09 5.00
N MET A 133 19.93 10.74 4.39
CA MET A 133 19.97 12.19 4.14
C MET A 133 19.89 13.01 5.43
N THR A 134 19.14 12.52 6.42
CA THR A 134 19.11 13.14 7.75
C THR A 134 20.47 13.04 8.45
N PHE A 135 21.10 11.86 8.39
CA PHE A 135 22.44 11.68 8.94
C PHE A 135 23.46 12.60 8.25
N PHE A 136 23.41 12.70 6.93
CA PHE A 136 24.25 13.63 6.17
C PHE A 136 24.00 15.08 6.57
N CYS A 137 22.73 15.49 6.75
CA CYS A 137 22.38 16.83 7.19
C CYS A 137 22.94 17.16 8.58
N MET A 138 22.92 16.20 9.51
CA MET A 138 23.52 16.37 10.84
C MET A 138 25.01 16.61 10.78
N MET A 139 25.72 15.92 9.87
CA MET A 139 27.18 16.06 9.73
C MET A 139 27.58 17.39 9.09
N THR A 140 26.78 17.91 8.13
CA THR A 140 27.13 19.12 7.37
C THR A 140 26.61 20.41 7.97
N ASN A 141 25.54 20.37 8.75
CA ASN A 141 24.82 21.56 9.24
C ASN A 141 24.55 21.50 10.75
N SER A 142 25.51 21.04 11.55
CA SER A 142 25.34 20.79 13.00
C SER A 142 24.88 22.00 13.80
N GLU A 143 25.20 23.24 13.39
CA GLU A 143 24.83 24.47 14.08
C GLU A 143 23.33 24.80 14.01
N TYR A 144 22.64 24.33 12.95
CA TYR A 144 21.24 24.69 12.68
C TYR A 144 20.26 23.54 12.91
N VAL A 145 20.79 22.37 13.32
CA VAL A 145 20.02 21.13 13.46
C VAL A 145 19.87 20.78 14.93
N LYS A 146 18.66 20.48 15.36
CA LYS A 146 18.41 19.93 16.69
C LYS A 146 18.74 18.44 16.73
N VAL A 147 19.93 18.11 17.22
CA VAL A 147 20.48 16.75 17.25
C VAL A 147 19.48 15.73 17.83
N ASN A 148 18.86 16.04 18.97
CA ASN A 148 17.89 15.15 19.61
C ASN A 148 16.69 14.86 18.69
N GLY A 149 16.14 15.89 18.03
CA GLY A 149 15.02 15.73 17.08
C GLY A 149 15.41 14.86 15.88
N CYS A 150 16.61 15.02 15.36
CA CYS A 150 17.12 14.19 14.27
C CYS A 150 17.31 12.74 14.68
N ILE A 151 17.83 12.48 15.88
CA ILE A 151 17.98 11.11 16.40
C ILE A 151 16.58 10.43 16.51
N PHE A 152 15.59 11.11 17.08
CA PHE A 152 14.23 10.58 17.15
C PHE A 152 13.63 10.36 15.77
N TYR A 153 13.83 11.28 14.83
CA TYR A 153 13.39 11.10 13.45
C TYR A 153 14.01 9.86 12.80
N MET A 154 15.32 9.67 12.97
CA MET A 154 16.05 8.49 12.46
C MET A 154 15.53 7.19 13.09
N LEU A 155 15.26 7.18 14.39
CA LEU A 155 14.64 6.02 15.07
C LEU A 155 13.26 5.68 14.50
N ILE A 156 12.42 6.68 14.26
CA ILE A 156 11.11 6.48 13.63
C ILE A 156 11.28 5.88 12.23
N LYS A 157 12.23 6.38 11.43
CA LYS A 157 12.49 5.82 10.09
C LYS A 157 13.00 4.37 10.14
N ALA A 158 13.85 4.04 11.09
CA ALA A 158 14.30 2.66 11.30
C ALA A 158 13.12 1.74 11.68
N LEU A 159 12.22 2.19 12.56
CA LEU A 159 10.99 1.47 12.90
C LEU A 159 10.07 1.28 11.68
N MET A 160 9.93 2.29 10.83
CA MET A 160 9.15 2.18 9.60
C MET A 160 9.72 1.12 8.66
N ILE A 161 11.04 1.09 8.48
CA ILE A 161 11.71 0.05 7.66
C ILE A 161 11.45 -1.34 8.25
N ALA A 162 11.55 -1.51 9.57
CA ALA A 162 11.24 -2.77 10.23
C ALA A 162 9.77 -3.19 10.00
N CYS A 163 8.81 -2.25 10.11
CA CYS A 163 7.40 -2.50 9.81
C CYS A 163 7.19 -2.92 8.36
N VAL A 164 7.86 -2.28 7.40
CA VAL A 164 7.79 -2.65 5.97
C VAL A 164 8.30 -4.08 5.75
N ILE A 165 9.39 -4.48 6.38
CA ILE A 165 9.92 -5.85 6.28
C ILE A 165 8.90 -6.87 6.80
N VAL A 166 8.28 -6.59 7.94
CA VAL A 166 7.21 -7.44 8.51
C VAL A 166 6.01 -7.49 7.55
N TYR A 167 5.59 -6.36 7.03
CA TYR A 167 4.51 -6.24 6.05
C TYR A 167 4.77 -7.10 4.80
N LEU A 168 5.96 -7.03 4.23
CA LEU A 168 6.36 -7.84 3.07
C LEU A 168 6.34 -9.35 3.37
N LYS A 169 6.76 -9.76 4.58
CA LYS A 169 6.65 -11.17 5.03
C LYS A 169 5.20 -11.62 5.14
N ILE A 170 4.31 -10.77 5.63
CA ILE A 170 2.87 -11.07 5.74
C ILE A 170 2.29 -11.28 4.34
N ILE A 171 2.51 -10.36 3.40
CA ILE A 171 1.99 -10.47 2.03
C ILE A 171 2.50 -11.73 1.33
N SER A 172 3.75 -12.13 1.56
CA SER A 172 4.33 -13.31 0.91
C SER A 172 3.77 -14.65 1.42
N ARG A 173 3.16 -14.66 2.61
CA ARG A 173 2.54 -15.86 3.20
C ARG A 173 1.21 -16.24 2.57
N TYR A 174 0.47 -15.25 2.09
CA TYR A 174 -0.90 -15.45 1.62
C TYR A 174 -0.95 -15.51 0.11
N LYS A 175 -1.65 -16.52 -0.41
CA LYS A 175 -1.77 -16.77 -1.85
C LYS A 175 -3.24 -16.63 -2.26
N PHE A 176 -3.42 -16.21 -3.49
CA PHE A 176 -4.72 -16.16 -4.15
C PHE A 176 -4.66 -17.06 -5.39
N ASN A 177 -5.70 -17.84 -5.62
CA ASN A 177 -5.82 -18.67 -6.81
C ASN A 177 -6.81 -18.01 -7.78
N PRO A 178 -6.36 -17.59 -8.97
CA PRO A 178 -7.24 -16.98 -9.98
C PRO A 178 -8.10 -17.99 -10.75
N ASP A 179 -7.82 -19.30 -10.66
CA ASP A 179 -8.33 -20.31 -11.58
C ASP A 179 -9.62 -21.00 -11.12
N THR A 180 -10.14 -20.74 -9.92
CA THR A 180 -11.35 -21.39 -9.40
C THR A 180 -12.67 -20.70 -9.79
N ALA A 181 -12.64 -19.87 -10.84
CA ALA A 181 -13.80 -19.11 -11.27
C ALA A 181 -14.88 -19.94 -12.02
N GLU A 182 -14.52 -21.13 -12.52
CA GLU A 182 -15.46 -21.98 -13.25
C GLU A 182 -16.32 -22.83 -12.31
N GLU A 183 -15.77 -23.35 -11.22
CA GLU A 183 -16.49 -24.23 -10.27
C GLU A 183 -17.60 -23.51 -9.47
N ALA A 184 -17.46 -22.20 -9.24
CA ALA A 184 -18.48 -21.41 -8.54
C ALA A 184 -19.71 -21.04 -9.41
N ARG A 185 -19.72 -21.40 -10.71
CA ARG A 185 -20.85 -21.19 -11.62
C ARG A 185 -21.78 -22.40 -11.70
N GLU A 186 -21.32 -23.57 -11.27
CA GLU A 186 -22.06 -24.84 -11.36
C GLU A 186 -22.69 -25.26 -10.02
N ALA A 187 -22.44 -24.56 -8.92
CA ALA A 187 -23.05 -24.75 -7.62
C ALA A 187 -24.11 -23.67 -7.31
#